data_597e8908dc356a9fd055c16c8cbb5510
#
_entry.id   597e8908dc356a9fd055c16c8cbb5510
#
_cell.length_a   1.000
_cell.length_b   1.000
_cell.length_c   1.000
_cell.angle_alpha   90.00
_cell.angle_beta   90.00
_cell.angle_gamma   90.00
#
_symmetry.space_group_name_H-M   'P 1'
#
loop_
_entity.id
_entity.type
_entity.pdbx_description
1 polymer ?
#
loop_
_entity_poly.entity_id
_entity_poly.type
_entity_poly.pdbx_seq_one_letter_code
_entity_poly.pdbx_strand_id
1 'polypeptide(L)'
;MENCSSRTELEQKLAKKLSFPENIRLACQTTINGPVSYRRLLLDKRDLGNSNQLANTKLESVGTIRNLSIMFSDIRGFTPFSEALAAYDVIFILNRYFSIMRDVIIRNGGEVNNYIGDAILAIFGLKDSRQQTLRAANAAVEMLEAMDEFKEYLLKAYGRDFDMRIGVHFGEVILGSVGSGEDKKFTVIGDTVNIASRIEAINKDAGTRFLISDVAYERIKDNVEVRNFVRLKLRGSSNLITLHEVSSIDSNSLIDHSVVQEKEIDGDLWIRTLPISELDKGEKKKFEYDGKEILLINQDGLFAIENICPHMNLPLEIGQITEEGTILCPYHNSEFCFRSGEVRKWVGLQPDEAKKDCEPLNVISTKEADSYIWIQKPGT
;
A
#
# COMPACT_ATOMS: atom_id res chain seq x y z
N MET A 1 9.54 -32.15 -9.45
CA MET A 1 10.80 -31.81 -10.19
C MET A 1 11.74 -33.00 -10.36
N GLU A 2 11.22 -34.18 -10.13
CA GLU A 2 12.01 -35.44 -10.09
C GLU A 2 12.75 -35.76 -11.37
N ASN A 3 12.28 -35.32 -12.53
CA ASN A 3 12.87 -35.63 -13.84
C ASN A 3 13.57 -34.43 -14.50
N CYS A 4 13.98 -33.44 -13.71
CA CYS A 4 14.74 -32.29 -14.20
C CYS A 4 16.13 -32.24 -13.58
N SER A 5 17.12 -31.76 -14.33
CA SER A 5 18.45 -31.48 -13.77
C SER A 5 18.38 -30.49 -12.60
N SER A 6 19.34 -30.50 -11.69
CA SER A 6 19.49 -29.45 -10.69
C SER A 6 19.70 -28.09 -11.37
N ARG A 7 19.41 -26.98 -10.68
CA ARG A 7 19.69 -25.65 -11.20
C ARG A 7 21.18 -25.44 -11.40
N THR A 8 21.56 -24.89 -12.54
CA THR A 8 22.95 -24.46 -12.78
C THR A 8 23.27 -23.25 -11.89
N GLU A 9 24.55 -22.93 -11.70
CA GLU A 9 24.97 -21.74 -10.92
C GLU A 9 24.38 -20.45 -11.47
N LEU A 10 24.31 -20.32 -12.81
CA LEU A 10 23.69 -19.17 -13.47
C LEU A 10 22.21 -19.07 -13.16
N GLU A 11 21.49 -20.18 -13.24
CA GLU A 11 20.06 -20.26 -12.91
C GLU A 11 19.81 -19.99 -11.41
N GLN A 12 20.69 -20.48 -10.52
CA GLN A 12 20.57 -20.19 -9.08
C GLN A 12 20.75 -18.71 -8.77
N LYS A 13 21.76 -18.05 -9.38
CA LYS A 13 21.99 -16.61 -9.23
C LYS A 13 20.77 -15.80 -9.70
N LEU A 14 20.21 -16.16 -10.86
CA LEU A 14 19.05 -15.48 -11.40
C LEU A 14 17.78 -15.75 -10.54
N ALA A 15 17.58 -16.99 -10.13
CA ALA A 15 16.46 -17.37 -9.28
C ALA A 15 16.49 -16.64 -7.93
N LYS A 16 17.68 -16.49 -7.33
CA LYS A 16 17.86 -15.70 -6.10
C LYS A 16 17.57 -14.22 -6.34
N LYS A 17 18.08 -13.66 -7.44
CA LYS A 17 17.86 -12.25 -7.82
C LYS A 17 16.40 -11.91 -8.08
N LEU A 18 15.64 -12.82 -8.68
CA LEU A 18 14.23 -12.63 -9.08
C LEU A 18 13.25 -13.34 -8.15
N SER A 19 13.72 -13.89 -7.03
CA SER A 19 12.92 -14.65 -6.06
C SER A 19 12.08 -15.75 -6.70
N PHE A 20 12.63 -16.49 -7.67
CA PHE A 20 11.93 -17.58 -8.33
C PHE A 20 11.70 -18.74 -7.36
N PRO A 21 10.45 -19.20 -7.19
CA PRO A 21 10.18 -20.41 -6.46
C PRO A 21 10.85 -21.62 -7.12
N GLU A 22 11.00 -22.72 -6.36
CA GLU A 22 11.76 -23.90 -6.82
C GLU A 22 11.17 -24.56 -8.08
N ASN A 23 9.88 -24.41 -8.29
CA ASN A 23 9.16 -24.97 -9.45
C ASN A 23 9.30 -24.14 -10.74
N ILE A 24 9.94 -22.98 -10.70
CA ILE A 24 10.24 -22.19 -11.92
C ILE A 24 11.67 -22.48 -12.37
N ARG A 25 11.83 -22.84 -13.63
CA ARG A 25 13.08 -23.22 -14.25
C ARG A 25 13.32 -22.44 -15.55
N LEU A 26 14.60 -22.21 -15.87
CA LEU A 26 14.98 -21.66 -17.17
C LEU A 26 15.07 -22.80 -18.18
N ALA A 27 14.26 -22.75 -19.23
CA ALA A 27 14.20 -23.78 -20.27
C ALA A 27 15.58 -24.02 -20.94
N CYS A 28 16.38 -22.96 -21.11
CA CYS A 28 17.74 -23.01 -21.69
C CYS A 28 18.79 -23.61 -20.75
N GLN A 29 18.48 -23.80 -19.47
CA GLN A 29 19.41 -24.31 -18.43
C GLN A 29 18.92 -25.64 -17.82
N THR A 30 17.77 -26.16 -18.26
CA THR A 30 17.15 -27.35 -17.67
C THR A 30 17.22 -28.52 -18.63
N THR A 31 17.84 -29.61 -18.20
CA THR A 31 17.77 -30.91 -18.90
C THR A 31 16.66 -31.75 -18.30
N ILE A 32 15.87 -32.39 -19.18
CA ILE A 32 14.75 -33.25 -18.80
C ILE A 32 15.21 -34.71 -18.98
N ASN A 33 15.13 -35.51 -17.90
CA ASN A 33 15.61 -36.90 -17.89
C ASN A 33 14.47 -37.94 -17.79
N GLY A 34 13.22 -37.52 -18.01
CA GLY A 34 12.03 -38.40 -17.92
C GLY A 34 10.75 -37.62 -18.15
N PRO A 35 9.57 -38.23 -17.97
CA PRO A 35 8.29 -37.57 -18.16
C PRO A 35 8.14 -36.37 -17.22
N VAL A 36 7.81 -35.17 -17.77
CA VAL A 36 7.53 -33.97 -17.00
C VAL A 36 6.28 -33.27 -17.54
N SER A 37 5.54 -32.64 -16.62
CA SER A 37 4.50 -31.70 -16.96
C SER A 37 4.99 -30.28 -16.70
N TYR A 38 4.88 -29.41 -17.69
CA TYR A 38 5.33 -28.02 -17.56
C TYR A 38 4.36 -27.06 -18.19
N ARG A 39 4.36 -25.82 -17.68
CA ARG A 39 3.68 -24.68 -18.28
C ARG A 39 4.72 -23.68 -18.79
N ARG A 40 4.71 -23.41 -20.09
CA ARG A 40 5.53 -22.38 -20.68
C ARG A 40 4.96 -21.00 -20.31
N LEU A 41 5.79 -20.12 -19.73
CA LEU A 41 5.35 -18.79 -19.31
C LEU A 41 5.46 -17.75 -20.45
N LEU A 42 6.46 -17.95 -21.37
CA LEU A 42 6.63 -17.10 -22.56
C LEU A 42 6.23 -17.89 -23.78
N LEU A 43 5.16 -17.54 -24.47
CA LEU A 43 4.60 -18.27 -25.58
C LEU A 43 4.99 -17.67 -26.95
N ASP A 44 5.05 -16.34 -27.05
CA ASP A 44 5.33 -15.64 -28.30
C ASP A 44 6.14 -14.33 -28.12
N LYS A 45 6.34 -13.60 -29.25
CA LYS A 45 7.05 -12.31 -29.23
C LYS A 45 6.36 -11.21 -28.45
N ARG A 46 5.03 -11.29 -28.24
CA ARG A 46 4.28 -10.32 -27.44
C ARG A 46 4.59 -10.51 -25.97
N ASP A 47 4.71 -11.77 -25.53
CA ASP A 47 5.14 -12.10 -24.17
C ASP A 47 6.58 -11.60 -23.90
N LEU A 48 7.47 -11.67 -24.90
CA LEU A 48 8.81 -11.10 -24.81
C LEU A 48 8.79 -9.57 -24.71
N GLY A 49 7.90 -8.89 -25.45
CA GLY A 49 7.69 -7.46 -25.35
C GLY A 49 7.23 -7.04 -23.93
N ASN A 50 6.31 -7.80 -23.35
CA ASN A 50 5.85 -7.58 -21.98
C ASN A 50 6.94 -7.87 -20.95
N SER A 51 7.76 -8.91 -21.13
CA SER A 51 8.85 -9.24 -20.21
C SER A 51 10.01 -8.25 -20.30
N ASN A 52 10.32 -7.69 -21.48
CA ASN A 52 11.31 -6.62 -21.64
C ASN A 52 10.85 -5.29 -21.03
N GLN A 53 9.54 -5.01 -21.07
CA GLN A 53 8.96 -3.88 -20.33
C GLN A 53 9.05 -4.10 -18.81
N LEU A 54 8.91 -5.35 -18.35
CA LEU A 54 9.10 -5.74 -16.95
C LEU A 54 10.56 -5.61 -16.49
N ALA A 55 11.52 -5.85 -17.38
CA ALA A 55 12.94 -5.72 -17.07
C ALA A 55 13.41 -4.25 -16.96
N ASN A 56 12.72 -3.33 -17.64
CA ASN A 56 12.99 -1.89 -17.61
C ASN A 56 12.11 -1.09 -16.65
N THR A 57 11.12 -1.72 -16.02
CA THR A 57 10.26 -1.10 -15.03
C THR A 57 10.70 -1.53 -13.63
N LYS A 58 10.67 -0.63 -12.65
CA LYS A 58 10.92 -0.94 -11.22
C LYS A 58 10.18 -2.23 -10.83
N LEU A 59 10.78 -3.06 -10.00
CA LEU A 59 10.22 -4.35 -9.51
C LEU A 59 8.76 -4.27 -9.00
N GLU A 60 8.28 -3.09 -8.67
CA GLU A 60 6.89 -2.79 -8.29
C GLU A 60 5.83 -3.09 -9.35
N SER A 61 6.23 -3.33 -10.61
CA SER A 61 5.30 -3.68 -11.70
C SER A 61 5.10 -5.18 -11.90
N VAL A 62 5.87 -6.01 -11.22
CA VAL A 62 5.70 -7.46 -11.21
C VAL A 62 4.86 -7.79 -9.99
N GLY A 63 3.62 -8.18 -10.15
CA GLY A 63 2.61 -8.39 -9.13
C GLY A 63 3.15 -8.81 -7.76
N THR A 64 3.04 -7.93 -6.77
CA THR A 64 3.42 -8.21 -5.38
C THR A 64 2.19 -8.65 -4.60
N ILE A 65 2.36 -9.68 -3.75
CA ILE A 65 1.29 -10.15 -2.85
C ILE A 65 1.35 -9.33 -1.56
N ARG A 66 0.22 -8.73 -1.18
CA ARG A 66 0.09 -7.99 0.08
C ARG A 66 -1.26 -8.23 0.74
N ASN A 67 -1.29 -8.13 2.07
CA ASN A 67 -2.54 -8.13 2.83
C ASN A 67 -3.03 -6.69 3.00
N LEU A 68 -4.18 -6.37 2.42
CA LEU A 68 -4.74 -5.02 2.42
C LEU A 68 -6.21 -5.02 2.84
N SER A 69 -6.68 -3.88 3.33
CA SER A 69 -8.12 -3.65 3.51
C SER A 69 -8.68 -3.01 2.26
N ILE A 70 -9.68 -3.66 1.69
CA ILE A 70 -10.37 -3.25 0.46
C ILE A 70 -11.75 -2.74 0.83
N MET A 71 -12.07 -1.54 0.35
CA MET A 71 -13.37 -0.91 0.50
C MET A 71 -14.03 -0.78 -0.87
N PHE A 72 -15.28 -1.21 -0.96
CA PHE A 72 -16.19 -0.85 -2.04
C PHE A 72 -17.29 0.04 -1.50
N SER A 73 -17.60 1.11 -2.21
CA SER A 73 -18.80 1.91 -1.96
C SER A 73 -19.56 2.13 -3.26
N ASP A 74 -20.89 2.16 -3.19
CA ASP A 74 -21.79 2.34 -4.32
C ASP A 74 -22.97 3.24 -3.95
N ILE A 75 -23.47 3.99 -4.93
CA ILE A 75 -24.62 4.88 -4.72
C ILE A 75 -25.92 4.07 -4.81
N ARG A 76 -26.72 4.14 -3.76
CA ARG A 76 -28.07 3.56 -3.76
C ARG A 76 -29.06 4.50 -4.40
N GLY A 77 -29.72 4.02 -5.48
CA GLY A 77 -30.77 4.80 -6.15
C GLY A 77 -30.24 5.77 -7.19
N PHE A 78 -28.99 5.61 -7.64
CA PHE A 78 -28.38 6.48 -8.64
C PHE A 78 -29.10 6.43 -10.00
N THR A 79 -29.49 5.26 -10.48
CA THR A 79 -30.17 5.12 -11.79
C THR A 79 -31.46 5.97 -11.85
N PRO A 80 -32.45 5.82 -10.98
CA PRO A 80 -33.65 6.66 -11.00
C PRO A 80 -33.37 8.14 -10.70
N PHE A 81 -32.29 8.43 -9.98
CA PHE A 81 -31.85 9.80 -9.73
C PHE A 81 -31.31 10.44 -11.00
N SER A 82 -30.43 9.75 -11.72
CA SER A 82 -29.76 10.24 -12.93
C SER A 82 -30.72 10.36 -14.12
N GLU A 83 -31.68 9.45 -14.27
CA GLU A 83 -32.69 9.51 -15.34
C GLU A 83 -33.60 10.73 -15.28
N ALA A 84 -33.71 11.34 -14.09
CA ALA A 84 -34.59 12.47 -13.85
C ALA A 84 -33.90 13.84 -13.99
N LEU A 85 -32.60 13.86 -14.31
CA LEU A 85 -31.80 15.10 -14.39
C LEU A 85 -31.17 15.26 -15.78
N ALA A 86 -30.76 16.49 -16.10
CA ALA A 86 -29.96 16.73 -17.29
C ALA A 86 -28.57 16.08 -17.13
N ALA A 87 -28.00 15.60 -18.24
CA ALA A 87 -26.69 14.92 -18.22
C ALA A 87 -25.57 15.75 -17.59
N TYR A 88 -25.60 17.07 -17.78
CA TYR A 88 -24.64 17.97 -17.16
C TYR A 88 -24.74 17.97 -15.63
N ASP A 89 -25.94 18.02 -15.09
CA ASP A 89 -26.16 18.00 -13.63
C ASP A 89 -25.71 16.68 -13.03
N VAL A 90 -25.97 15.57 -13.70
CA VAL A 90 -25.52 14.24 -13.26
C VAL A 90 -23.99 14.19 -13.13
N ILE A 91 -23.25 14.66 -14.15
CA ILE A 91 -21.77 14.70 -14.10
C ILE A 91 -21.27 15.65 -13.01
N PHE A 92 -21.90 16.83 -12.88
CA PHE A 92 -21.53 17.79 -11.84
C PHE A 92 -21.71 17.22 -10.42
N ILE A 93 -22.86 16.57 -10.17
CA ILE A 93 -23.18 15.95 -8.89
C ILE A 93 -22.23 14.78 -8.59
N LEU A 94 -21.95 13.91 -9.57
CA LEU A 94 -21.01 12.80 -9.41
C LEU A 94 -19.59 13.28 -9.08
N ASN A 95 -19.10 14.28 -9.79
CA ASN A 95 -17.77 14.82 -9.52
C ASN A 95 -17.68 15.42 -8.13
N ARG A 96 -18.72 16.12 -7.66
CA ARG A 96 -18.78 16.65 -6.31
C ARG A 96 -18.82 15.54 -5.27
N TYR A 97 -19.64 14.51 -5.47
CA TYR A 97 -19.70 13.30 -4.64
C TYR A 97 -18.31 12.63 -4.55
N PHE A 98 -17.68 12.36 -5.68
CA PHE A 98 -16.37 11.72 -5.72
C PHE A 98 -15.29 12.56 -5.02
N SER A 99 -15.34 13.88 -5.16
CA SER A 99 -14.40 14.76 -4.45
C SER A 99 -14.55 14.63 -2.94
N ILE A 100 -15.79 14.71 -2.43
CA ILE A 100 -16.08 14.59 -0.99
C ILE A 100 -15.60 13.23 -0.46
N MET A 101 -15.97 12.14 -1.12
CA MET A 101 -15.63 10.78 -0.67
C MET A 101 -14.12 10.51 -0.76
N ARG A 102 -13.46 10.98 -1.82
CA ARG A 102 -12.02 10.88 -1.98
C ARG A 102 -11.27 11.57 -0.84
N ASP A 103 -11.69 12.78 -0.46
CA ASP A 103 -11.04 13.54 0.60
C ASP A 103 -11.16 12.82 1.95
N VAL A 104 -12.32 12.18 2.23
CA VAL A 104 -12.49 11.31 3.41
C VAL A 104 -11.56 10.10 3.36
N ILE A 105 -11.48 9.40 2.24
CA ILE A 105 -10.63 8.23 2.06
C ILE A 105 -9.16 8.60 2.30
N ILE A 106 -8.68 9.69 1.69
CA ILE A 106 -7.27 10.13 1.78
C ILE A 106 -6.90 10.53 3.21
N ARG A 107 -7.73 11.34 3.89
CA ARG A 107 -7.41 11.75 5.28
C ARG A 107 -7.38 10.58 6.26
N ASN A 108 -8.05 9.47 5.94
CA ASN A 108 -7.95 8.20 6.68
C ASN A 108 -6.81 7.30 6.19
N GLY A 109 -5.89 7.81 5.37
CA GLY A 109 -4.73 7.06 4.87
C GLY A 109 -5.06 5.98 3.85
N GLY A 110 -6.22 6.08 3.19
CA GLY A 110 -6.62 5.25 2.07
C GLY A 110 -6.25 5.89 0.72
N GLU A 111 -6.35 5.10 -0.33
CA GLU A 111 -6.14 5.52 -1.71
C GLU A 111 -7.32 5.08 -2.57
N VAL A 112 -7.84 5.98 -3.41
CA VAL A 112 -8.83 5.61 -4.42
C VAL A 112 -8.10 4.92 -5.57
N ASN A 113 -8.37 3.64 -5.76
CA ASN A 113 -7.78 2.85 -6.84
C ASN A 113 -8.52 3.04 -8.16
N ASN A 114 -9.85 3.03 -8.13
CA ASN A 114 -10.67 3.18 -9.33
C ASN A 114 -12.08 3.68 -9.02
N TYR A 115 -12.67 4.40 -9.96
CA TYR A 115 -14.10 4.68 -10.04
C TYR A 115 -14.72 3.74 -11.07
N ILE A 116 -15.80 3.03 -10.69
CA ILE A 116 -16.47 2.03 -11.51
C ILE A 116 -17.94 2.44 -11.63
N GLY A 117 -18.25 3.26 -12.65
CA GLY A 117 -19.56 3.91 -12.72
C GLY A 117 -19.73 4.91 -11.58
N ASP A 118 -20.68 4.67 -10.69
CA ASP A 118 -20.94 5.42 -9.47
C ASP A 118 -20.29 4.80 -8.21
N ALA A 119 -19.60 3.67 -8.36
CA ALA A 119 -18.88 2.99 -7.28
C ALA A 119 -17.43 3.47 -7.13
N ILE A 120 -16.92 3.38 -5.90
CA ILE A 120 -15.52 3.65 -5.55
C ILE A 120 -14.87 2.37 -5.04
N LEU A 121 -13.71 2.02 -5.61
CA LEU A 121 -12.79 1.04 -5.05
C LEU A 121 -11.66 1.78 -4.34
N ALA A 122 -11.56 1.63 -3.04
CA ALA A 122 -10.50 2.20 -2.23
C ALA A 122 -9.67 1.12 -1.53
N ILE A 123 -8.40 1.44 -1.29
CA ILE A 123 -7.41 0.55 -0.71
C ILE A 123 -6.80 1.20 0.52
N PHE A 124 -6.67 0.45 1.61
CA PHE A 124 -5.99 0.88 2.82
C PHE A 124 -4.84 -0.07 3.14
N GLY A 125 -3.71 0.48 3.58
CA GLY A 125 -2.51 -0.29 3.91
C GLY A 125 -1.45 -0.32 2.81
N LEU A 126 -1.65 0.42 1.71
CA LEU A 126 -0.69 0.43 0.60
C LEU A 126 0.60 1.17 0.99
N LYS A 127 0.51 2.37 1.54
CA LYS A 127 1.64 3.15 2.05
C LYS A 127 1.97 2.79 3.49
N ASP A 128 0.95 2.62 4.32
CA ASP A 128 1.06 2.31 5.73
C ASP A 128 0.07 1.22 6.13
N SER A 129 0.59 0.06 6.54
CA SER A 129 -0.23 -1.10 6.92
C SER A 129 -0.77 -1.04 8.36
N ARG A 130 -0.32 -0.05 9.17
CA ARG A 130 -0.77 0.08 10.56
C ARG A 130 -2.24 0.44 10.61
N GLN A 131 -2.98 -0.23 11.47
CA GLN A 131 -4.42 -0.01 11.66
C GLN A 131 -5.25 0.13 10.36
N GLN A 132 -4.77 -0.42 9.24
CA GLN A 132 -5.37 -0.23 7.92
C GLN A 132 -6.87 -0.61 7.89
N THR A 133 -7.27 -1.65 8.63
CA THR A 133 -8.67 -2.07 8.71
C THR A 133 -9.52 -1.10 9.54
N LEU A 134 -8.96 -0.59 10.64
CA LEU A 134 -9.64 0.40 11.49
C LEU A 134 -9.78 1.74 10.73
N ARG A 135 -8.74 2.15 10.02
CA ARG A 135 -8.80 3.35 9.15
C ARG A 135 -9.81 3.21 8.02
N ALA A 136 -9.89 2.03 7.40
CA ALA A 136 -10.92 1.76 6.40
C ALA A 136 -12.34 1.83 7.00
N ALA A 137 -12.52 1.28 8.18
CA ALA A 137 -13.81 1.34 8.86
C ALA A 137 -14.17 2.78 9.29
N ASN A 138 -13.21 3.54 9.82
CA ASN A 138 -13.41 4.95 10.16
C ASN A 138 -13.76 5.79 8.93
N ALA A 139 -13.03 5.60 7.83
CA ALA A 139 -13.37 6.25 6.56
C ALA A 139 -14.80 5.93 6.12
N ALA A 140 -15.26 4.69 6.29
CA ALA A 140 -16.62 4.31 5.95
C ALA A 140 -17.67 5.06 6.79
N VAL A 141 -17.45 5.20 8.11
CA VAL A 141 -18.35 5.97 8.98
C VAL A 141 -18.38 7.44 8.58
N GLU A 142 -17.21 8.07 8.41
CA GLU A 142 -17.12 9.47 7.99
C GLU A 142 -17.70 9.70 6.58
N MET A 143 -17.57 8.74 5.65
CA MET A 143 -18.21 8.81 4.33
C MET A 143 -19.74 8.80 4.45
N LEU A 144 -20.31 8.02 5.38
CA LEU A 144 -21.75 8.01 5.63
C LEU A 144 -22.25 9.32 6.24
N GLU A 145 -21.48 9.92 7.15
CA GLU A 145 -21.77 11.25 7.71
C GLU A 145 -21.72 12.32 6.63
N ALA A 146 -20.66 12.36 5.83
CA ALA A 146 -20.53 13.27 4.68
C ALA A 146 -21.65 13.06 3.65
N MET A 147 -22.13 11.82 3.48
CA MET A 147 -23.27 11.52 2.61
C MET A 147 -24.57 12.10 3.15
N ASP A 148 -24.79 12.03 4.48
CA ASP A 148 -25.99 12.60 5.09
C ASP A 148 -26.02 14.13 4.93
N GLU A 149 -24.89 14.82 5.07
CA GLU A 149 -24.78 16.25 4.75
C GLU A 149 -25.00 16.53 3.25
N PHE A 150 -24.45 15.68 2.38
CA PHE A 150 -24.61 15.83 0.93
C PHE A 150 -26.05 15.61 0.47
N LYS A 151 -26.82 14.74 1.13
CA LYS A 151 -28.25 14.56 0.91
C LYS A 151 -29.05 15.86 1.13
N GLU A 152 -28.74 16.60 2.20
CA GLU A 152 -29.40 17.88 2.44
C GLU A 152 -29.18 18.87 1.31
N TYR A 153 -27.94 18.92 0.78
CA TYR A 153 -27.64 19.74 -0.38
C TYR A 153 -28.44 19.30 -1.62
N LEU A 154 -28.49 17.98 -1.90
CA LEU A 154 -29.21 17.45 -3.05
C LEU A 154 -30.72 17.73 -2.97
N LEU A 155 -31.33 17.57 -1.82
CA LEU A 155 -32.74 17.88 -1.60
C LEU A 155 -33.03 19.36 -1.81
N LYS A 156 -32.18 20.26 -1.32
CA LYS A 156 -32.36 21.71 -1.49
C LYS A 156 -32.16 22.15 -2.94
N ALA A 157 -31.18 21.58 -3.64
CA ALA A 157 -30.81 22.01 -5.00
C ALA A 157 -31.63 21.33 -6.09
N TYR A 158 -31.98 20.06 -5.91
CA TYR A 158 -32.58 19.23 -6.97
C TYR A 158 -33.92 18.57 -6.56
N GLY A 159 -34.36 18.71 -5.28
CA GLY A 159 -35.60 18.12 -4.77
C GLY A 159 -35.56 16.59 -4.68
N ARG A 160 -34.37 15.98 -4.77
CA ARG A 160 -34.12 14.56 -4.80
C ARG A 160 -32.83 14.24 -4.07
N ASP A 161 -32.68 13.00 -3.62
CA ASP A 161 -31.47 12.51 -2.99
C ASP A 161 -31.15 11.08 -3.44
N PHE A 162 -29.99 10.61 -3.03
CA PHE A 162 -29.57 9.22 -3.04
C PHE A 162 -28.80 8.91 -1.76
N ASP A 163 -28.55 7.65 -1.53
CA ASP A 163 -27.79 7.15 -0.39
C ASP A 163 -26.58 6.34 -0.87
N MET A 164 -25.73 5.88 0.05
CA MET A 164 -24.62 5.02 -0.28
C MET A 164 -24.56 3.77 0.57
N ARG A 165 -23.88 2.76 0.08
CA ARG A 165 -23.57 1.53 0.77
C ARG A 165 -22.07 1.27 0.71
N ILE A 166 -21.54 0.67 1.77
CA ILE A 166 -20.11 0.41 1.91
C ILE A 166 -19.88 -1.03 2.36
N GLY A 167 -18.92 -1.70 1.73
CA GLY A 167 -18.42 -3.01 2.13
C GLY A 167 -16.91 -2.97 2.34
N VAL A 168 -16.43 -3.49 3.49
CA VAL A 168 -15.00 -3.59 3.78
C VAL A 168 -14.60 -5.03 4.04
N HIS A 169 -13.50 -5.45 3.42
CA HIS A 169 -12.88 -6.75 3.61
C HIS A 169 -11.37 -6.63 3.72
N PHE A 170 -10.76 -7.49 4.54
CA PHE A 170 -9.30 -7.60 4.67
C PHE A 170 -8.85 -8.95 4.13
N GLY A 171 -7.80 -8.96 3.32
CA GLY A 171 -7.22 -10.18 2.80
C GLY A 171 -6.06 -9.96 1.84
N GLU A 172 -5.57 -11.08 1.32
CA GLU A 172 -4.47 -11.11 0.36
C GLU A 172 -4.93 -10.61 -1.01
N VAL A 173 -4.12 -9.74 -1.61
CA VAL A 173 -4.29 -9.22 -2.96
C VAL A 173 -2.99 -9.23 -3.73
N ILE A 174 -3.07 -9.25 -5.04
CA ILE A 174 -1.95 -9.06 -5.96
C ILE A 174 -1.99 -7.59 -6.41
N LEU A 175 -0.93 -6.86 -6.13
CA LEU A 175 -0.69 -5.51 -6.61
C LEU A 175 0.10 -5.58 -7.92
N GLY A 176 -0.33 -4.88 -8.93
CA GLY A 176 0.41 -4.85 -10.18
C GLY A 176 -0.18 -3.89 -11.21
N SER A 177 0.61 -3.61 -12.23
CA SER A 177 0.15 -2.81 -13.37
C SER A 177 -0.44 -3.72 -14.45
N VAL A 178 -1.69 -3.47 -14.82
CA VAL A 178 -2.42 -4.20 -15.85
C VAL A 178 -2.67 -3.27 -17.03
N GLY A 179 -2.52 -3.80 -18.24
CA GLY A 179 -2.68 -3.06 -19.48
C GLY A 179 -1.41 -3.10 -20.34
N SER A 180 -1.41 -2.40 -21.45
CA SER A 180 -0.27 -2.32 -22.38
C SER A 180 0.00 -0.87 -22.78
N GLY A 181 1.27 -0.54 -23.04
CA GLY A 181 1.67 0.81 -23.44
C GLY A 181 1.33 1.87 -22.39
N GLU A 182 0.73 2.97 -22.85
CA GLU A 182 0.32 4.13 -22.03
C GLU A 182 -0.95 3.85 -21.20
N ASP A 183 -1.71 2.80 -21.52
CA ASP A 183 -2.93 2.41 -20.81
C ASP A 183 -2.67 1.54 -19.57
N LYS A 184 -1.42 1.40 -19.13
CA LYS A 184 -1.09 0.68 -17.91
C LYS A 184 -1.67 1.39 -16.69
N LYS A 185 -2.50 0.66 -15.94
CA LYS A 185 -3.04 1.13 -14.66
C LYS A 185 -2.57 0.23 -13.53
N PHE A 186 -2.08 0.85 -12.46
CA PHE A 186 -1.82 0.14 -11.21
C PHE A 186 -3.15 -0.25 -10.59
N THR A 187 -3.29 -1.51 -10.20
CA THR A 187 -4.53 -2.04 -9.67
C THR A 187 -4.29 -3.20 -8.69
N VAL A 188 -5.33 -3.54 -7.94
CA VAL A 188 -5.38 -4.70 -7.06
C VAL A 188 -6.23 -5.79 -7.68
N ILE A 189 -5.74 -7.03 -7.61
CA ILE A 189 -6.43 -8.21 -8.14
C ILE A 189 -6.46 -9.28 -7.06
N GLY A 190 -7.56 -10.01 -6.95
CA GLY A 190 -7.71 -11.14 -6.05
C GLY A 190 -9.15 -11.36 -5.60
N ASP A 191 -9.38 -12.48 -4.94
CA ASP A 191 -10.70 -12.82 -4.40
C ASP A 191 -11.16 -11.84 -3.33
N THR A 192 -10.21 -11.29 -2.57
CA THR A 192 -10.41 -10.21 -1.58
C THR A 192 -11.17 -9.01 -2.15
N VAL A 193 -10.83 -8.59 -3.37
CA VAL A 193 -11.50 -7.47 -4.06
C VAL A 193 -12.95 -7.84 -4.39
N ASN A 194 -13.16 -9.06 -4.91
CA ASN A 194 -14.49 -9.56 -5.23
C ASN A 194 -15.37 -9.74 -3.98
N ILE A 195 -14.77 -10.18 -2.87
CA ILE A 195 -15.50 -10.33 -1.60
C ILE A 195 -15.93 -8.95 -1.09
N ALA A 196 -15.07 -7.94 -1.11
CA ALA A 196 -15.42 -6.58 -0.68
C ALA A 196 -16.59 -6.00 -1.50
N SER A 197 -16.58 -6.17 -2.82
CA SER A 197 -17.70 -5.78 -3.69
C SER A 197 -19.00 -6.52 -3.37
N ARG A 198 -18.92 -7.83 -3.08
CA ARG A 198 -20.11 -8.60 -2.70
C ARG A 198 -20.66 -8.19 -1.35
N ILE A 199 -19.80 -7.82 -0.38
CA ILE A 199 -20.22 -7.30 0.93
C ILE A 199 -20.97 -5.97 0.76
N GLU A 200 -20.47 -5.08 -0.10
CA GLU A 200 -21.19 -3.87 -0.45
C GLU A 200 -22.62 -4.20 -0.94
N ALA A 201 -22.72 -5.09 -1.94
CA ALA A 201 -24.01 -5.46 -2.53
C ALA A 201 -25.01 -6.06 -1.52
N ILE A 202 -24.52 -6.82 -0.52
CA ILE A 202 -25.35 -7.45 0.51
C ILE A 202 -26.08 -6.42 1.38
N ASN A 203 -25.54 -5.20 1.56
CA ASN A 203 -26.22 -4.13 2.29
C ASN A 203 -27.65 -3.89 1.78
N LYS A 204 -27.90 -4.13 0.48
CA LYS A 204 -29.23 -3.97 -0.12
C LYS A 204 -30.25 -4.92 0.49
N ASP A 205 -29.88 -6.19 0.62
CA ASP A 205 -30.75 -7.24 1.10
C ASP A 205 -30.84 -7.24 2.64
N ALA A 206 -29.75 -6.83 3.29
CA ALA A 206 -29.68 -6.70 4.74
C ALA A 206 -30.35 -5.42 5.28
N GLY A 207 -30.65 -4.45 4.42
CA GLY A 207 -31.20 -3.15 4.85
C GLY A 207 -30.21 -2.28 5.62
N THR A 208 -28.89 -2.50 5.40
CA THR A 208 -27.80 -1.80 6.08
C THR A 208 -27.10 -0.82 5.14
N ARG A 209 -26.24 0.04 5.68
CA ARG A 209 -25.41 0.97 4.89
C ARG A 209 -23.95 0.60 4.91
N PHE A 210 -23.47 -0.08 5.98
CA PHE A 210 -22.07 -0.43 6.14
C PHE A 210 -21.91 -1.82 6.76
N LEU A 211 -21.27 -2.71 6.01
CA LEU A 211 -20.94 -4.07 6.44
C LEU A 211 -19.44 -4.34 6.31
N ILE A 212 -18.90 -5.07 7.27
CA ILE A 212 -17.54 -5.59 7.23
C ILE A 212 -17.55 -7.11 7.32
N SER A 213 -16.53 -7.76 6.74
CA SER A 213 -16.35 -9.20 6.91
C SER A 213 -15.90 -9.56 8.33
N ASP A 214 -16.14 -10.81 8.73
CA ASP A 214 -15.66 -11.37 9.99
C ASP A 214 -14.14 -11.23 10.15
N VAL A 215 -13.37 -11.49 9.08
CA VAL A 215 -11.92 -11.30 9.06
C VAL A 215 -11.51 -9.85 9.32
N ALA A 216 -12.24 -8.88 8.80
CA ALA A 216 -12.00 -7.47 9.07
C ALA A 216 -12.43 -7.11 10.50
N TYR A 217 -13.56 -7.62 10.96
CA TYR A 217 -14.07 -7.40 12.30
C TYR A 217 -13.10 -7.89 13.38
N GLU A 218 -12.59 -9.11 13.28
CA GLU A 218 -11.63 -9.67 14.26
C GLU A 218 -10.37 -8.83 14.45
N ARG A 219 -10.01 -8.03 13.46
CA ARG A 219 -8.85 -7.11 13.53
C ARG A 219 -9.12 -5.81 14.28
N ILE A 220 -10.39 -5.45 14.45
CA ILE A 220 -10.79 -4.15 14.98
C ILE A 220 -11.89 -4.24 16.06
N LYS A 221 -12.26 -5.44 16.48
CA LYS A 221 -13.39 -5.69 17.39
C LYS A 221 -13.36 -4.92 18.70
N ASP A 222 -12.15 -4.62 19.20
CA ASP A 222 -11.97 -3.85 20.44
C ASP A 222 -12.17 -2.34 20.25
N ASN A 223 -12.31 -1.89 18.99
CA ASN A 223 -12.42 -0.48 18.62
C ASN A 223 -13.73 -0.12 17.92
N VAL A 224 -14.64 -1.08 17.76
CA VAL A 224 -15.90 -0.88 17.03
C VAL A 224 -17.09 -1.44 17.80
N GLU A 225 -18.20 -0.74 17.69
CA GLU A 225 -19.50 -1.27 18.10
C GLU A 225 -20.25 -1.83 16.90
N VAL A 226 -20.84 -3.00 17.09
CA VAL A 226 -21.60 -3.71 16.07
C VAL A 226 -23.07 -3.73 16.48
N ARG A 227 -23.96 -3.25 15.61
CA ARG A 227 -25.41 -3.26 15.83
C ARG A 227 -26.01 -4.63 15.56
N ASN A 228 -25.55 -5.28 14.51
CA ASN A 228 -26.13 -6.53 14.02
C ASN A 228 -25.07 -7.37 13.27
N PHE A 229 -25.38 -8.63 13.03
CA PHE A 229 -24.58 -9.48 12.14
C PHE A 229 -25.48 -10.27 11.18
N VAL A 230 -24.97 -10.54 9.98
CA VAL A 230 -25.67 -11.30 8.94
C VAL A 230 -24.82 -12.53 8.59
N ARG A 231 -25.44 -13.71 8.64
CA ARG A 231 -24.81 -14.97 8.17
C ARG A 231 -25.44 -15.39 6.86
N LEU A 232 -24.62 -15.51 5.84
CA LEU A 232 -25.09 -15.92 4.53
C LEU A 232 -24.00 -16.65 3.73
N LYS A 233 -24.43 -17.26 2.63
CA LYS A 233 -23.54 -17.88 1.67
C LYS A 233 -23.29 -16.91 0.52
N LEU A 234 -22.03 -16.52 0.31
CA LEU A 234 -21.68 -15.71 -0.87
C LEU A 234 -21.92 -16.51 -2.15
N ARG A 235 -22.45 -15.86 -3.15
CA ARG A 235 -22.67 -16.44 -4.48
C ARG A 235 -21.32 -16.90 -5.04
N GLY A 236 -21.17 -18.19 -5.32
CA GLY A 236 -19.91 -18.79 -5.80
C GLY A 236 -18.95 -19.24 -4.71
N SER A 237 -19.31 -19.13 -3.41
CA SER A 237 -18.56 -19.73 -2.29
C SER A 237 -19.32 -20.93 -1.72
N SER A 238 -18.59 -21.96 -1.27
CA SER A 238 -19.17 -23.09 -0.51
C SER A 238 -19.41 -22.77 0.96
N ASN A 239 -18.73 -21.77 1.51
CA ASN A 239 -18.71 -21.47 2.94
C ASN A 239 -19.70 -20.36 3.32
N LEU A 240 -20.30 -20.51 4.51
CA LEU A 240 -21.03 -19.43 5.18
C LEU A 240 -20.03 -18.36 5.64
N ILE A 241 -20.35 -17.11 5.40
CA ILE A 241 -19.60 -15.98 5.96
C ILE A 241 -20.48 -15.21 6.95
N THR A 242 -19.82 -14.63 7.94
CA THR A 242 -20.45 -13.67 8.86
C THR A 242 -20.04 -12.27 8.45
N LEU A 243 -21.00 -11.36 8.39
CA LEU A 243 -20.79 -9.95 8.15
C LEU A 243 -21.31 -9.17 9.35
N HIS A 244 -20.65 -8.10 9.71
CA HIS A 244 -20.97 -7.28 10.86
C HIS A 244 -21.38 -5.88 10.42
N GLU A 245 -22.50 -5.39 10.94
CA GLU A 245 -22.96 -4.01 10.75
C GLU A 245 -22.29 -3.13 11.80
N VAL A 246 -21.32 -2.33 11.40
CA VAL A 246 -20.64 -1.39 12.28
C VAL A 246 -21.51 -0.16 12.50
N SER A 247 -21.74 0.21 13.75
CA SER A 247 -22.56 1.37 14.14
C SER A 247 -21.72 2.56 14.61
N SER A 248 -20.60 2.31 15.26
CA SER A 248 -19.69 3.35 15.72
C SER A 248 -18.26 2.83 15.82
N ILE A 249 -17.32 3.74 15.86
CA ILE A 249 -15.89 3.45 15.98
C ILE A 249 -15.30 4.34 17.05
N ASP A 250 -14.48 3.77 17.92
CA ASP A 250 -13.63 4.56 18.81
C ASP A 250 -12.46 5.18 18.03
N SER A 251 -12.72 6.36 17.46
CA SER A 251 -11.72 7.12 16.70
C SER A 251 -10.54 7.62 17.54
N ASN A 252 -10.67 7.65 18.88
CA ASN A 252 -9.53 8.02 19.75
C ASN A 252 -8.44 6.95 19.75
N SER A 253 -8.77 5.73 19.36
CA SER A 253 -7.82 4.64 19.17
C SER A 253 -7.07 4.70 17.84
N LEU A 254 -7.53 5.53 16.90
CA LEU A 254 -6.80 5.78 15.66
C LEU A 254 -5.53 6.56 15.97
N ILE A 255 -4.41 5.96 15.67
CA ILE A 255 -3.15 6.69 15.65
C ILE A 255 -3.30 7.76 14.57
N ASP A 256 -3.30 9.02 14.97
CA ASP A 256 -3.38 10.14 14.03
C ASP A 256 -2.11 10.19 13.19
N HIS A 257 -2.19 9.61 12.00
CA HIS A 257 -1.11 9.63 11.02
C HIS A 257 -1.15 10.84 10.08
N SER A 258 -2.26 11.59 10.11
CA SER A 258 -2.43 12.78 9.27
C SER A 258 -1.75 14.02 9.86
N VAL A 259 -1.51 14.01 11.16
CA VAL A 259 -0.74 15.05 11.84
C VAL A 259 0.67 14.52 12.06
N VAL A 260 1.56 14.84 11.14
CA VAL A 260 2.99 14.86 11.45
C VAL A 260 3.13 15.81 12.63
N GLN A 261 3.27 15.28 13.85
CA GLN A 261 3.45 16.16 15.01
C GLN A 261 4.81 16.79 14.87
N GLU A 262 4.78 18.06 14.55
CA GLU A 262 5.95 18.93 14.64
C GLU A 262 5.99 19.48 16.05
N LYS A 263 7.15 19.43 16.70
CA LYS A 263 7.38 19.98 18.03
C LYS A 263 8.69 20.73 18.01
N GLU A 264 8.68 21.95 18.50
CA GLU A 264 9.90 22.68 18.76
C GLU A 264 10.54 22.16 20.05
N ILE A 265 11.75 21.65 19.96
CA ILE A 265 12.54 21.14 21.09
C ILE A 265 13.93 21.79 21.02
N ASP A 266 14.30 22.53 22.05
CA ASP A 266 15.59 23.23 22.15
C ASP A 266 15.85 24.24 21.01
N GLY A 267 14.80 24.82 20.40
CA GLY A 267 14.89 25.78 19.29
C GLY A 267 14.93 25.15 17.91
N ASP A 268 14.95 23.83 17.81
CA ASP A 268 14.86 23.08 16.55
C ASP A 268 13.47 22.47 16.38
N LEU A 269 13.04 22.37 15.13
CA LEU A 269 11.76 21.73 14.78
C LEU A 269 11.98 20.23 14.57
N TRP A 270 11.26 19.42 15.34
CA TRP A 270 11.33 17.97 15.33
C TRP A 270 10.02 17.38 14.82
N ILE A 271 10.15 16.27 14.10
CA ILE A 271 9.05 15.54 13.47
C ILE A 271 8.93 14.19 14.14
N ARG A 272 7.74 13.86 14.63
CA ARG A 272 7.43 12.54 15.16
C ARG A 272 7.30 11.54 14.01
N THR A 273 8.02 10.43 14.12
CA THR A 273 7.98 9.35 13.13
C THR A 273 7.27 8.11 13.69
N LEU A 274 7.93 6.98 13.75
CA LEU A 274 7.40 5.70 14.20
C LEU A 274 7.50 5.54 15.71
N PRO A 275 6.60 4.76 16.35
CA PRO A 275 6.84 4.23 17.69
C PRO A 275 8.14 3.42 17.72
N ILE A 276 8.91 3.53 18.80
CA ILE A 276 10.17 2.77 18.96
C ILE A 276 9.91 1.26 18.88
N SER A 277 8.76 0.79 19.39
CA SER A 277 8.34 -0.60 19.36
C SER A 277 8.09 -1.16 17.96
N GLU A 278 8.04 -0.32 16.95
CA GLU A 278 7.83 -0.74 15.55
C GLU A 278 9.12 -0.89 14.74
N LEU A 279 10.27 -0.62 15.33
CA LEU A 279 11.56 -0.74 14.68
C LEU A 279 12.50 -1.60 15.54
N ASP A 280 12.53 -2.89 15.29
CA ASP A 280 13.34 -3.84 16.03
C ASP A 280 14.84 -3.62 15.80
N LYS A 281 15.66 -4.09 16.77
CA LYS A 281 17.14 -3.99 16.66
C LYS A 281 17.62 -4.74 15.41
N GLY A 282 18.43 -4.07 14.60
CA GLY A 282 18.93 -4.57 13.31
C GLY A 282 17.99 -4.32 12.13
N GLU A 283 16.84 -3.69 12.36
CA GLU A 283 15.90 -3.32 11.31
C GLU A 283 16.09 -1.89 10.80
N LYS A 284 15.55 -1.66 9.61
CA LYS A 284 15.36 -0.33 9.03
C LYS A 284 13.98 -0.20 8.43
N LYS A 285 13.37 0.98 8.56
CA LYS A 285 12.04 1.29 8.00
C LYS A 285 12.04 2.63 7.30
N LYS A 286 11.33 2.68 6.18
CA LYS A 286 11.10 3.91 5.43
C LYS A 286 10.01 4.75 6.09
N PHE A 287 10.26 6.05 6.18
CA PHE A 287 9.33 7.09 6.62
C PHE A 287 9.31 8.18 5.56
N GLU A 288 8.15 8.70 5.22
CA GLU A 288 7.99 9.78 4.23
C GLU A 288 7.51 11.05 4.92
N TYR A 289 8.16 12.16 4.63
CA TYR A 289 7.79 13.49 5.14
C TYR A 289 8.08 14.56 4.08
N ASP A 290 7.07 15.36 3.75
CA ASP A 290 7.15 16.48 2.80
C ASP A 290 7.78 16.08 1.45
N GLY A 291 7.39 14.90 0.94
CA GLY A 291 7.92 14.33 -0.32
C GLY A 291 9.36 13.80 -0.23
N LYS A 292 10.00 13.85 0.94
CA LYS A 292 11.32 13.24 1.18
C LYS A 292 11.16 11.86 1.80
N GLU A 293 11.86 10.88 1.25
CA GLU A 293 11.96 9.54 1.83
C GLU A 293 13.12 9.47 2.82
N ILE A 294 12.85 9.05 4.04
CA ILE A 294 13.80 8.93 5.14
C ILE A 294 13.87 7.47 5.56
N LEU A 295 15.06 6.95 5.77
CA LEU A 295 15.29 5.61 6.25
C LEU A 295 15.66 5.68 7.74
N LEU A 296 14.79 5.17 8.60
CA LEU A 296 15.03 5.01 10.03
C LEU A 296 15.74 3.68 10.26
N ILE A 297 16.79 3.67 11.07
CA ILE A 297 17.66 2.51 11.32
C ILE A 297 17.81 2.34 12.83
N ASN A 298 17.59 1.12 13.33
CA ASN A 298 17.86 0.76 14.73
C ASN A 298 19.03 -0.23 14.80
N GLN A 299 20.23 0.29 15.04
CA GLN A 299 21.42 -0.54 15.22
C GLN A 299 22.35 0.09 16.28
N ASP A 300 22.29 -0.44 17.51
CA ASP A 300 23.00 0.11 18.68
C ASP A 300 22.71 1.61 18.87
N GLY A 301 21.45 1.99 18.65
CA GLY A 301 20.91 3.33 18.65
C GLY A 301 20.01 3.60 17.46
N LEU A 302 19.30 4.72 17.51
CA LEU A 302 18.39 5.13 16.42
C LEU A 302 19.10 6.14 15.52
N PHE A 303 19.01 5.91 14.23
CA PHE A 303 19.59 6.75 13.19
C PHE A 303 18.56 7.03 12.10
N ALA A 304 18.72 8.15 11.42
CA ALA A 304 17.91 8.51 10.25
C ALA A 304 18.81 9.08 9.15
N ILE A 305 18.54 8.65 7.92
CA ILE A 305 19.24 9.11 6.72
C ILE A 305 18.23 9.38 5.63
N GLU A 306 18.55 10.24 4.67
CA GLU A 306 17.77 10.28 3.44
C GLU A 306 17.86 8.94 2.71
N ASN A 307 16.73 8.41 2.24
CA ASN A 307 16.65 7.12 1.54
C ASN A 307 17.18 7.19 0.10
N ILE A 308 18.23 7.95 -0.11
CA ILE A 308 18.79 8.24 -1.45
C ILE A 308 20.31 8.03 -1.42
N CYS A 309 20.80 7.19 -2.33
CA CYS A 309 22.22 7.05 -2.56
C CYS A 309 22.74 8.26 -3.35
N PRO A 310 23.72 9.04 -2.81
CA PRO A 310 24.21 10.25 -3.48
C PRO A 310 24.82 10.02 -4.87
N HIS A 311 25.25 8.79 -5.17
CA HIS A 311 25.86 8.45 -6.45
C HIS A 311 24.90 8.58 -7.65
N MET A 312 23.67 8.05 -7.54
CA MET A 312 22.69 8.03 -8.65
C MET A 312 21.25 8.29 -8.19
N ASN A 313 21.04 8.83 -7.01
CA ASN A 313 19.73 9.11 -6.44
C ASN A 313 18.81 7.88 -6.37
N LEU A 314 19.38 6.69 -6.11
CA LEU A 314 18.62 5.45 -5.98
C LEU A 314 18.35 5.12 -4.52
N PRO A 315 17.20 4.47 -4.20
CA PRO A 315 16.80 4.22 -2.83
C PRO A 315 17.73 3.23 -2.12
N LEU A 316 18.01 3.50 -0.84
CA LEU A 316 18.87 2.67 0.03
C LEU A 316 18.08 1.66 0.86
N GLU A 317 16.76 1.69 0.84
CA GLU A 317 15.89 0.86 1.70
C GLU A 317 16.15 -0.66 1.56
N ILE A 318 16.58 -1.11 0.39
CA ILE A 318 16.95 -2.52 0.15
C ILE A 318 18.45 -2.79 0.37
N GLY A 319 19.23 -1.76 0.71
CA GLY A 319 20.65 -1.88 1.02
C GLY A 319 20.90 -2.72 2.28
N GLN A 320 22.03 -3.38 2.38
CA GLN A 320 22.42 -4.16 3.55
C GLN A 320 23.03 -3.26 4.63
N ILE A 321 22.58 -3.40 5.87
CA ILE A 321 23.26 -2.81 7.03
C ILE A 321 24.36 -3.76 7.50
N THR A 322 25.54 -3.20 7.80
CA THR A 322 26.67 -3.97 8.34
C THR A 322 26.79 -3.78 9.85
N GLU A 323 27.46 -4.69 10.51
CA GLU A 323 27.74 -4.59 11.98
C GLU A 323 28.62 -3.37 12.33
N GLU A 324 29.38 -2.86 11.36
CA GLU A 324 30.25 -1.68 11.52
C GLU A 324 29.49 -0.34 11.49
N GLY A 325 28.17 -0.36 11.30
CA GLY A 325 27.35 0.85 11.28
C GLY A 325 27.36 1.53 9.91
N THR A 326 27.42 0.75 8.85
CA THR A 326 27.36 1.25 7.48
C THR A 326 26.17 0.67 6.72
N ILE A 327 25.75 1.36 5.66
CA ILE A 327 24.77 0.88 4.69
C ILE A 327 25.44 0.72 3.32
N LEU A 328 25.24 -0.47 2.74
CA LEU A 328 25.78 -0.81 1.42
C LEU A 328 24.69 -0.58 0.36
N CYS A 329 24.96 0.31 -0.59
CA CYS A 329 24.08 0.55 -1.72
C CYS A 329 24.00 -0.70 -2.62
N PRO A 330 22.80 -1.26 -2.86
CA PRO A 330 22.66 -2.53 -3.59
C PRO A 330 22.92 -2.42 -5.08
N TYR A 331 23.05 -1.20 -5.61
CA TYR A 331 23.17 -0.97 -7.05
C TYR A 331 24.63 -0.95 -7.52
N HIS A 332 25.48 -0.18 -6.82
CA HIS A 332 26.88 0.02 -7.24
C HIS A 332 27.90 -0.20 -6.12
N ASN A 333 27.48 -0.82 -5.01
CA ASN A 333 28.34 -1.13 -3.86
C ASN A 333 29.02 0.09 -3.21
N SER A 334 28.41 1.28 -3.32
CA SER A 334 28.82 2.40 -2.48
C SER A 334 28.47 2.11 -1.03
N GLU A 335 29.37 2.40 -0.10
CA GLU A 335 29.19 2.14 1.32
C GLU A 335 29.32 3.43 2.12
N PHE A 336 28.35 3.67 2.99
CA PHE A 336 28.22 4.90 3.76
C PHE A 336 28.04 4.59 5.24
N CYS A 337 28.72 5.34 6.09
CA CYS A 337 28.44 5.33 7.54
C CYS A 337 27.11 6.07 7.80
N PHE A 338 26.06 5.37 8.25
CA PHE A 338 24.78 6.02 8.53
C PHE A 338 24.78 6.85 9.83
N ARG A 339 25.88 6.82 10.62
CA ARG A 339 26.05 7.66 11.81
C ARG A 339 26.61 9.04 11.47
N SER A 340 27.59 9.10 10.54
CA SER A 340 28.28 10.33 10.19
C SER A 340 28.01 10.83 8.77
N GLY A 341 27.41 10.01 7.92
CA GLY A 341 27.28 10.27 6.48
C GLY A 341 28.52 9.98 5.66
N GLU A 342 29.63 9.65 6.31
CA GLU A 342 30.94 9.47 5.67
C GLU A 342 30.94 8.35 4.63
N VAL A 343 31.56 8.61 3.49
CA VAL A 343 31.74 7.62 2.42
C VAL A 343 32.86 6.67 2.84
N ARG A 344 32.58 5.38 2.96
CA ARG A 344 33.55 4.31 3.19
C ARG A 344 34.07 3.71 1.90
N LYS A 345 33.15 3.55 0.92
CA LYS A 345 33.49 3.12 -0.44
C LYS A 345 32.60 3.85 -1.45
N TRP A 346 33.16 4.25 -2.56
CA TRP A 346 32.44 4.88 -3.65
C TRP A 346 32.48 3.99 -4.90
N VAL A 347 31.30 3.54 -5.35
CA VAL A 347 31.17 2.61 -6.49
C VAL A 347 32.10 1.38 -6.34
N GLY A 348 32.21 0.87 -5.09
CA GLY A 348 33.10 -0.25 -4.75
C GLY A 348 34.59 0.11 -4.60
N LEU A 349 34.99 1.37 -4.80
CA LEU A 349 36.36 1.87 -4.65
C LEU A 349 36.55 2.62 -3.33
N GLN A 350 37.78 2.72 -2.86
CA GLN A 350 38.10 3.61 -1.73
C GLN A 350 37.93 5.08 -2.15
N PRO A 351 37.56 5.99 -1.23
CA PRO A 351 37.35 7.41 -1.55
C PRO A 351 38.55 8.09 -2.24
N ASP A 352 39.75 7.73 -1.84
CA ASP A 352 41.01 8.26 -2.44
C ASP A 352 41.22 7.81 -3.88
N GLU A 353 40.67 6.64 -4.24
CA GLU A 353 40.74 6.07 -5.59
C GLU A 353 39.67 6.62 -6.52
N ALA A 354 38.51 7.01 -5.96
CA ALA A 354 37.34 7.46 -6.70
C ALA A 354 37.43 8.90 -7.24
N LYS A 355 38.46 9.64 -6.93
CA LYS A 355 38.77 11.01 -7.41
C LYS A 355 37.56 11.95 -7.56
N LYS A 356 37.29 12.76 -6.55
CA LYS A 356 36.52 14.01 -6.56
C LYS A 356 34.97 13.98 -6.49
N ASP A 357 34.27 12.89 -6.76
CA ASP A 357 32.80 12.92 -6.85
C ASP A 357 32.07 12.23 -5.68
N CYS A 358 32.79 11.99 -4.58
CA CYS A 358 32.21 11.34 -3.39
C CYS A 358 31.39 12.33 -2.58
N GLU A 359 30.06 12.24 -2.65
CA GLU A 359 29.18 13.00 -1.78
C GLU A 359 28.80 12.20 -0.52
N PRO A 360 28.82 12.82 0.67
CA PRO A 360 28.40 12.17 1.90
C PRO A 360 26.89 11.88 1.88
N LEU A 361 26.49 10.89 2.65
CA LEU A 361 25.08 10.61 2.89
C LEU A 361 24.49 11.69 3.80
N ASN A 362 23.27 12.13 3.48
CA ASN A 362 22.58 13.08 4.33
C ASN A 362 22.02 12.37 5.57
N VAL A 363 22.58 12.69 6.74
CA VAL A 363 22.19 12.16 8.04
C VAL A 363 21.28 13.16 8.74
N ILE A 364 20.20 12.66 9.32
CA ILE A 364 19.18 13.44 10.01
C ILE A 364 19.28 13.13 11.51
N SER A 365 19.34 14.15 12.34
CA SER A 365 19.37 13.97 13.80
C SER A 365 18.15 13.22 14.30
N THR A 366 18.35 12.30 15.25
CA THR A 366 17.28 11.51 15.86
C THR A 366 17.21 11.74 17.37
N LYS A 367 16.03 11.60 17.94
CA LYS A 367 15.74 11.69 19.37
C LYS A 367 14.68 10.65 19.75
N GLU A 368 14.78 10.09 20.95
CA GLU A 368 13.70 9.30 21.54
C GLU A 368 12.90 10.18 22.50
N ALA A 369 11.61 10.28 22.29
CA ALA A 369 10.70 10.96 23.22
C ALA A 369 9.29 10.36 23.10
N ASP A 370 8.57 10.29 24.21
CA ASP A 370 7.18 9.85 24.30
C ASP A 370 6.93 8.47 23.63
N SER A 371 7.90 7.55 23.69
CA SER A 371 7.90 6.23 23.04
C SER A 371 7.94 6.27 21.50
N TYR A 372 8.29 7.41 20.91
CA TYR A 372 8.44 7.61 19.47
C TYR A 372 9.86 7.99 19.09
N ILE A 373 10.19 7.70 17.85
CA ILE A 373 11.39 8.20 17.18
C ILE A 373 11.04 9.58 16.63
N TRP A 374 11.83 10.58 17.00
CA TRP A 374 11.73 11.94 16.46
C TRP A 374 12.95 12.22 15.60
N ILE A 375 12.74 12.88 14.48
CA ILE A 375 13.80 13.35 13.59
C ILE A 375 13.77 14.87 13.52
N GLN A 376 14.94 15.49 13.44
CA GLN A 376 15.03 16.91 13.15
C GLN A 376 14.46 17.19 11.75
N LYS A 377 13.68 18.27 11.61
CA LYS A 377 13.07 18.59 10.31
C LYS A 377 14.15 18.71 9.25
N PRO A 378 14.10 17.90 8.18
CA PRO A 378 15.07 18.03 7.08
C PRO A 378 15.01 19.43 6.49
N GLY A 379 16.13 20.09 6.33
CA GLY A 379 16.21 21.43 5.76
C GLY A 379 15.51 21.50 4.39
N THR A 380 14.80 22.58 4.15
CA THR A 380 14.19 22.92 2.87
C THR A 380 15.24 23.20 1.80
#